data_b029e07c247340074dd584bab3aa0934
#
_entry.id   b029e07c247340074dd584bab3aa0934
#
_cell.length_a   1.000
_cell.length_b   1.000
_cell.length_c   1.000
_cell.angle_alpha   90.00
_cell.angle_beta   90.00
_cell.angle_gamma   90.00
#
_symmetry.space_group_name_H-M   'P 1'
#
loop_
_entity.id
_entity.type
_entity.pdbx_description
1 polymer ?
#
loop_
_entity_poly.entity_id
_entity_poly.type
_entity_poly.pdbx_seq_one_letter_code
_entity_poly.pdbx_strand_id
1 'polypeptide(L)'
;MSADPLTPSVVVDEASMTYRVLSAEAVQPHRGLRGRVRAARGVRTTEVQALQPLSFVVGRGESVGVIGTNGSGKSTLMKLITGQMRPTTGHIYATSTPVMLGVNAALVRQVSGEDNIRLGCLAMGMSRAEAEAKRDAVVALSGLDDHALQLPLKAYSSGMAARLQFAIATSVDPDILVIDEALNTGDAQFRERTRQRLDELREQAGCVFLVSHSLSTIQEMCQRVIWIERGVLTMDGSPRAVTRGYNLYARAMAQGRTEEAQEILERKQSELVRERIAWTGGERPTGITAL
;
A
#
# COMPACT_ATOMS: atom_id res chain seq x y z
N MET A 1 -34.91 8.67 -2.94
CA MET A 1 -33.85 8.45 -3.90
C MET A 1 -33.09 7.21 -3.41
N SER A 2 -33.33 6.07 -4.03
CA SER A 2 -32.59 4.84 -3.73
C SER A 2 -31.14 5.07 -4.18
N ALA A 3 -30.18 5.00 -3.26
CA ALA A 3 -28.78 4.99 -3.62
C ALA A 3 -28.57 3.78 -4.54
N ASP A 4 -28.04 4.02 -5.72
CA ASP A 4 -27.59 2.95 -6.61
C ASP A 4 -26.64 2.04 -5.81
N PRO A 5 -26.80 0.71 -5.83
CA PRO A 5 -25.92 -0.16 -5.10
C PRO A 5 -24.49 0.09 -5.59
N LEU A 6 -23.60 0.55 -4.69
CA LEU A 6 -22.20 0.77 -4.97
C LEU A 6 -21.62 -0.49 -5.61
N THR A 7 -21.23 -0.40 -6.88
CA THR A 7 -20.50 -1.49 -7.52
C THR A 7 -19.14 -1.58 -6.83
N PRO A 8 -18.86 -2.62 -6.06
CA PRO A 8 -17.61 -2.70 -5.30
C PRO A 8 -16.42 -2.90 -6.25
N SER A 9 -15.34 -2.16 -6.05
CA SER A 9 -14.04 -2.39 -6.69
C SER A 9 -13.14 -3.25 -5.83
N VAL A 10 -13.15 -3.02 -4.50
CA VAL A 10 -12.40 -3.81 -3.53
C VAL A 10 -13.29 -4.13 -2.34
N VAL A 11 -13.27 -5.38 -1.90
CA VAL A 11 -13.96 -5.86 -0.69
C VAL A 11 -12.94 -6.51 0.22
N VAL A 12 -12.80 -5.97 1.41
CA VAL A 12 -12.00 -6.55 2.50
C VAL A 12 -12.96 -7.15 3.50
N ASP A 13 -12.90 -8.46 3.71
CA ASP A 13 -13.86 -9.23 4.52
C ASP A 13 -13.14 -9.99 5.62
N GLU A 14 -13.26 -9.50 6.87
CA GLU A 14 -12.64 -10.06 8.08
C GLU A 14 -11.13 -10.37 7.89
N ALA A 15 -10.43 -9.58 7.05
CA ALA A 15 -9.04 -9.83 6.72
C ALA A 15 -8.12 -9.46 7.88
N SER A 16 -7.24 -10.39 8.26
CA SER A 16 -6.22 -10.20 9.27
C SER A 16 -4.83 -10.61 8.79
N MET A 17 -3.78 -10.15 9.49
CA MET A 17 -2.42 -10.55 9.18
C MET A 17 -1.58 -10.74 10.44
N THR A 18 -1.04 -11.95 10.59
CA THR A 18 -0.10 -12.32 11.67
C THR A 18 1.20 -12.82 11.04
N TYR A 19 2.30 -12.15 11.37
CA TYR A 19 3.64 -12.58 10.98
C TYR A 19 4.22 -13.55 12.00
N ARG A 20 4.89 -14.61 11.52
CA ARG A 20 5.71 -15.50 12.33
C ARG A 20 7.16 -15.10 12.19
N VAL A 21 7.72 -14.51 13.24
CA VAL A 21 9.11 -14.05 13.28
C VAL A 21 9.93 -15.03 14.09
N LEU A 22 11.05 -15.48 13.53
CA LEU A 22 12.01 -16.32 14.24
C LEU A 22 12.76 -15.44 15.25
N SER A 23 12.49 -15.61 16.55
CA SER A 23 13.21 -14.93 17.61
C SER A 23 14.48 -15.70 17.95
N ALA A 24 15.63 -15.08 17.72
CA ALA A 24 16.90 -15.57 18.20
C ALA A 24 17.14 -15.04 19.64
N GLU A 25 16.36 -15.49 20.61
CA GLU A 25 16.73 -15.27 22.02
C GLU A 25 17.93 -16.15 22.36
N ALA A 26 19.04 -15.51 22.67
CA ALA A 26 20.19 -16.17 23.25
C ALA A 26 19.76 -16.80 24.59
N VAL A 27 19.69 -18.11 24.62
CA VAL A 27 19.53 -18.86 25.88
C VAL A 27 20.73 -18.49 26.75
N GLN A 28 20.51 -17.72 27.83
CA GLN A 28 21.53 -17.52 28.85
C GLN A 28 21.92 -18.87 29.41
N PRO A 29 23.22 -19.27 29.35
CA PRO A 29 23.64 -20.51 29.96
C PRO A 29 23.56 -20.36 31.48
N HIS A 30 22.61 -21.05 32.12
CA HIS A 30 22.67 -21.23 33.57
C HIS A 30 23.97 -21.93 33.91
N ARG A 31 24.84 -21.22 34.68
CA ARG A 31 26.03 -21.78 35.33
C ARG A 31 25.61 -22.81 36.35
N GLY A 32 25.58 -24.08 35.97
CA GLY A 32 25.40 -25.23 36.83
C GLY A 32 26.21 -26.40 36.31
N LEU A 33 27.06 -26.96 37.17
CA LEU A 33 27.98 -28.07 36.86
C LEU A 33 27.27 -29.34 36.44
N ARG A 34 27.89 -29.99 35.43
CA ARG A 34 27.73 -31.41 35.02
C ARG A 34 26.45 -31.74 34.26
N GLY A 35 26.62 -31.86 32.95
CA GLY A 35 25.65 -32.52 32.09
C GLY A 35 25.83 -32.07 30.62
N ARG A 36 26.57 -32.87 29.83
CA ARG A 36 26.58 -32.74 28.38
C ARG A 36 25.18 -33.06 27.85
N VAL A 37 24.33 -32.04 27.81
CA VAL A 37 23.06 -32.10 27.08
C VAL A 37 23.24 -31.21 25.84
N ARG A 38 23.17 -31.84 24.66
CA ARG A 38 23.03 -31.20 23.37
C ARG A 38 21.90 -30.18 23.49
N ALA A 39 22.22 -28.91 23.64
CA ALA A 39 21.26 -27.82 23.55
C ALA A 39 20.68 -27.85 22.13
N ALA A 40 19.52 -28.45 21.94
CA ALA A 40 18.71 -28.22 20.79
C ALA A 40 18.40 -26.72 20.77
N ARG A 41 18.94 -26.00 19.77
CA ARG A 41 18.58 -24.61 19.51
C ARG A 41 17.10 -24.59 19.13
N GLY A 42 16.26 -24.43 20.12
CA GLY A 42 14.84 -24.18 19.91
C GLY A 42 14.70 -22.79 19.33
N VAL A 43 14.50 -22.70 18.01
CA VAL A 43 14.11 -21.46 17.37
C VAL A 43 12.68 -21.17 17.87
N ARG A 44 12.52 -20.20 18.75
CA ARG A 44 11.19 -19.75 19.17
C ARG A 44 10.62 -18.87 18.08
N THR A 45 9.42 -19.20 17.66
CA THR A 45 8.65 -18.37 16.74
C THR A 45 7.77 -17.43 17.57
N THR A 46 7.91 -16.14 17.39
CA THR A 46 7.04 -15.13 17.98
C THR A 46 6.02 -14.70 16.92
N GLU A 47 4.75 -14.69 17.29
CA GLU A 47 3.69 -14.18 16.42
C GLU A 47 3.50 -12.68 16.68
N VAL A 48 3.50 -11.92 15.58
CA VAL A 48 3.26 -10.47 15.59
C VAL A 48 2.00 -10.20 14.75
N GLN A 49 0.92 -9.82 15.41
CA GLN A 49 -0.32 -9.46 14.75
C GLN A 49 -0.19 -8.04 14.18
N ALA A 50 -0.01 -7.97 12.85
CA ALA A 50 0.15 -6.71 12.13
C ALA A 50 -1.19 -6.05 11.78
N LEU A 51 -2.24 -6.86 11.56
CA LEU A 51 -3.61 -6.40 11.36
C LEU A 51 -4.57 -7.35 12.08
N GLN A 52 -5.46 -6.77 12.87
CA GLN A 52 -6.64 -7.47 13.41
C GLN A 52 -7.71 -7.61 12.31
N PRO A 53 -8.68 -8.53 12.48
CA PRO A 53 -9.76 -8.67 11.51
C PRO A 53 -10.45 -7.33 11.26
N LEU A 54 -10.51 -6.95 9.98
CA LEU A 54 -11.15 -5.71 9.56
C LEU A 54 -11.95 -5.93 8.27
N SER A 55 -13.04 -5.19 8.12
CA SER A 55 -13.93 -5.27 6.97
C SER A 55 -14.29 -3.88 6.48
N PHE A 56 -14.23 -3.68 5.17
CA PHE A 56 -14.74 -2.50 4.48
C PHE A 56 -14.90 -2.78 2.98
N VAL A 57 -15.71 -1.96 2.33
CA VAL A 57 -15.94 -2.00 0.88
C VAL A 57 -15.50 -0.68 0.27
N VAL A 58 -14.82 -0.74 -0.87
CA VAL A 58 -14.49 0.44 -1.68
C VAL A 58 -15.21 0.35 -3.01
N GLY A 59 -15.99 1.37 -3.32
CA GLY A 59 -16.77 1.48 -4.54
C GLY A 59 -15.96 1.95 -5.74
N ARG A 60 -16.54 1.81 -6.92
CA ARG A 60 -15.98 2.36 -8.14
C ARG A 60 -16.00 3.90 -8.10
N GLY A 61 -14.92 4.54 -8.53
CA GLY A 61 -14.76 5.99 -8.50
C GLY A 61 -14.36 6.55 -7.14
N GLU A 62 -14.17 5.69 -6.12
CA GLU A 62 -13.84 6.13 -4.77
C GLU A 62 -12.33 6.32 -4.59
N SER A 63 -11.94 7.43 -3.96
CA SER A 63 -10.57 7.68 -3.51
C SER A 63 -10.49 7.58 -1.98
N VAL A 64 -9.71 6.61 -1.49
CA VAL A 64 -9.61 6.27 -0.07
C VAL A 64 -8.21 6.57 0.45
N GLY A 65 -8.11 7.50 1.40
CA GLY A 65 -6.88 7.77 2.14
C GLY A 65 -6.67 6.76 3.26
N VAL A 66 -5.45 6.29 3.46
CA VAL A 66 -5.10 5.39 4.58
C VAL A 66 -4.05 6.07 5.45
N ILE A 67 -4.43 6.39 6.69
CA ILE A 67 -3.58 7.09 7.66
C ILE A 67 -3.34 6.26 8.92
N GLY A 68 -2.35 6.66 9.71
CA GLY A 68 -1.96 6.01 10.98
C GLY A 68 -0.47 6.20 11.24
N THR A 69 -0.02 5.90 12.45
CA THR A 69 1.39 6.01 12.85
C THR A 69 2.29 5.01 12.10
N ASN A 70 3.61 5.19 12.18
CA ASN A 70 4.55 4.22 11.64
C ASN A 70 4.39 2.89 12.37
N GLY A 71 4.34 1.79 11.61
CA GLY A 71 4.09 0.45 12.16
C GLY A 71 2.61 0.16 12.51
N SER A 72 1.67 1.04 12.16
CA SER A 72 0.24 0.82 12.44
C SER A 72 -0.43 -0.28 11.61
N GLY A 73 0.21 -0.75 10.52
CA GLY A 73 -0.34 -1.79 9.64
C GLY A 73 -0.70 -1.32 8.22
N LYS A 74 -0.57 -0.01 7.90
CA LYS A 74 -0.91 0.54 6.56
C LYS A 74 -0.26 -0.21 5.40
N SER A 75 1.06 -0.35 5.44
CA SER A 75 1.79 -1.05 4.36
C SER A 75 1.43 -2.54 4.30
N THR A 76 1.06 -3.16 5.42
CA THR A 76 0.56 -4.53 5.43
C THR A 76 -0.80 -4.60 4.75
N LEU A 77 -1.73 -3.68 5.06
CA LEU A 77 -3.03 -3.61 4.37
C LEU A 77 -2.85 -3.40 2.87
N MET A 78 -1.98 -2.49 2.44
CA MET A 78 -1.72 -2.26 1.02
C MET A 78 -1.17 -3.50 0.31
N LYS A 79 -0.26 -4.23 0.94
CA LYS A 79 0.26 -5.50 0.39
C LYS A 79 -0.82 -6.58 0.29
N LEU A 80 -1.75 -6.63 1.22
CA LEU A 80 -2.90 -7.53 1.14
C LEU A 80 -3.85 -7.13 -0.01
N ILE A 81 -4.20 -5.83 -0.12
CA ILE A 81 -5.06 -5.31 -1.20
C ILE A 81 -4.43 -5.51 -2.58
N THR A 82 -3.09 -5.43 -2.69
CA THR A 82 -2.40 -5.64 -3.97
C THR A 82 -2.08 -7.11 -4.26
N GLY A 83 -2.55 -8.05 -3.43
CA GLY A 83 -2.29 -9.47 -3.61
C GLY A 83 -0.82 -9.90 -3.44
N GLN A 84 0.06 -8.99 -2.99
CA GLN A 84 1.47 -9.32 -2.70
C GLN A 84 1.60 -10.25 -1.50
N MET A 85 0.59 -10.28 -0.64
CA MET A 85 0.49 -11.17 0.51
C MET A 85 -0.94 -11.67 0.66
N ARG A 86 -1.09 -12.89 1.14
CA ARG A 86 -2.41 -13.43 1.50
C ARG A 86 -2.71 -13.13 2.96
N PRO A 87 -3.97 -12.80 3.31
CA PRO A 87 -4.37 -12.63 4.70
C PRO A 87 -4.23 -13.95 5.49
N THR A 88 -3.97 -13.84 6.79
CA THR A 88 -3.94 -15.01 7.70
C THR A 88 -5.34 -15.55 7.92
N THR A 89 -6.34 -14.68 8.06
CA THR A 89 -7.78 -15.02 8.09
C THR A 89 -8.56 -14.04 7.25
N GLY A 90 -9.79 -14.40 6.89
CA GLY A 90 -10.64 -13.59 6.03
C GLY A 90 -10.20 -13.59 4.58
N HIS A 91 -10.77 -12.68 3.79
CA HIS A 91 -10.53 -12.62 2.35
C HIS A 91 -10.46 -11.17 1.86
N ILE A 92 -9.77 -10.98 0.75
CA ILE A 92 -9.82 -9.72 -0.02
C ILE A 92 -10.19 -10.06 -1.45
N TYR A 93 -11.13 -9.30 -1.98
CA TYR A 93 -11.63 -9.46 -3.35
C TYR A 93 -11.46 -8.15 -4.10
N ALA A 94 -11.16 -8.24 -5.39
CA ALA A 94 -11.01 -7.09 -6.27
C ALA A 94 -11.59 -7.39 -7.66
N THR A 95 -12.06 -6.35 -8.36
CA THR A 95 -12.57 -6.46 -9.73
C THR A 95 -11.47 -6.61 -10.76
N SER A 96 -10.26 -6.15 -10.44
CA SER A 96 -9.06 -6.26 -11.28
C SER A 96 -7.83 -6.40 -10.41
N THR A 97 -6.68 -6.73 -10.97
CA THR A 97 -5.41 -6.77 -10.23
C THR A 97 -5.00 -5.35 -9.83
N PRO A 98 -4.93 -5.04 -8.51
CA PRO A 98 -4.52 -3.72 -8.08
C PRO A 98 -3.03 -3.47 -8.35
N VAL A 99 -2.69 -2.26 -8.75
CA VAL A 99 -1.30 -1.86 -9.03
C VAL A 99 -0.82 -0.90 -7.94
N MET A 100 0.31 -1.24 -7.30
CA MET A 100 0.96 -0.38 -6.32
C MET A 100 2.05 0.45 -6.99
N LEU A 101 1.91 1.76 -6.97
CA LEU A 101 2.97 2.68 -7.39
C LEU A 101 3.99 2.86 -6.25
N GLY A 102 5.26 2.76 -6.60
CA GLY A 102 6.35 3.08 -5.66
C GLY A 102 7.27 1.93 -5.29
N VAL A 103 6.88 0.66 -5.46
CA VAL A 103 7.68 -0.44 -4.88
C VAL A 103 8.30 -1.41 -5.90
N ASN A 104 7.82 -1.54 -7.13
CA ASN A 104 8.15 -2.74 -7.91
C ASN A 104 8.42 -2.61 -9.41
N ALA A 105 8.90 -1.51 -9.93
CA ALA A 105 9.67 -1.69 -11.17
C ALA A 105 11.02 -2.29 -10.76
N ALA A 106 11.13 -3.61 -10.81
CA ALA A 106 12.38 -4.31 -10.51
C ALA A 106 13.42 -3.95 -11.58
N LEU A 107 14.19 -2.90 -11.32
CA LEU A 107 15.22 -2.45 -12.23
C LEU A 107 16.43 -3.37 -12.17
N VAL A 108 16.87 -3.86 -13.31
CA VAL A 108 18.06 -4.70 -13.45
C VAL A 108 19.27 -3.81 -13.72
N ARG A 109 20.18 -3.72 -12.75
CA ARG A 109 21.31 -2.77 -12.78
C ARG A 109 22.31 -3.02 -13.92
N GLN A 110 22.38 -4.24 -14.43
CA GLN A 110 23.37 -4.68 -15.42
C GLN A 110 22.92 -4.40 -16.87
N VAL A 111 21.65 -4.16 -17.11
CA VAL A 111 21.12 -3.91 -18.46
C VAL A 111 20.85 -2.41 -18.67
N SER A 112 20.65 -2.03 -19.91
CA SER A 112 20.40 -0.65 -20.33
C SER A 112 19.09 -0.09 -19.77
N GLY A 113 18.95 1.25 -19.78
CA GLY A 113 17.67 1.89 -19.48
C GLY A 113 16.56 1.43 -20.41
N GLU A 114 16.86 1.30 -21.68
CA GLU A 114 15.94 0.80 -22.71
C GLU A 114 15.43 -0.61 -22.41
N ASP A 115 16.33 -1.54 -22.06
CA ASP A 115 15.93 -2.90 -21.70
C ASP A 115 15.15 -2.91 -20.38
N ASN A 116 15.46 -2.02 -19.44
CA ASN A 116 14.71 -1.88 -18.20
C ASN A 116 13.29 -1.38 -18.43
N ILE A 117 13.05 -0.49 -19.41
CA ILE A 117 11.69 -0.08 -19.79
C ILE A 117 10.91 -1.32 -20.23
N ARG A 118 11.46 -2.09 -21.17
CA ARG A 118 10.80 -3.30 -21.69
C ARG A 118 10.54 -4.32 -20.59
N LEU A 119 11.57 -4.67 -19.80
CA LEU A 119 11.46 -5.63 -18.71
C LEU A 119 10.47 -5.18 -17.62
N GLY A 120 10.50 -3.89 -17.29
CA GLY A 120 9.61 -3.31 -16.30
C GLY A 120 8.14 -3.35 -16.74
N CYS A 121 7.84 -2.95 -17.99
CA CYS A 121 6.49 -3.03 -18.55
C CYS A 121 5.97 -4.48 -18.59
N LEU A 122 6.81 -5.44 -19.02
CA LEU A 122 6.45 -6.86 -18.97
C LEU A 122 6.20 -7.36 -17.54
N ALA A 123 7.01 -6.94 -16.57
CA ALA A 123 6.83 -7.29 -15.16
C ALA A 123 5.55 -6.70 -14.56
N MET A 124 5.07 -5.57 -15.12
CA MET A 124 3.77 -4.96 -14.79
C MET A 124 2.58 -5.66 -15.47
N GLY A 125 2.81 -6.75 -16.20
CA GLY A 125 1.77 -7.57 -16.84
C GLY A 125 1.42 -7.20 -18.27
N MET A 126 2.14 -6.25 -18.89
CA MET A 126 1.93 -5.88 -20.29
C MET A 126 2.42 -6.97 -21.25
N SER A 127 1.76 -7.12 -22.38
CA SER A 127 2.29 -7.85 -23.53
C SER A 127 3.49 -7.11 -24.14
N ARG A 128 4.25 -7.79 -25.00
CA ARG A 128 5.38 -7.15 -25.72
C ARG A 128 4.92 -5.98 -26.60
N ALA A 129 3.77 -6.12 -27.26
CA ALA A 129 3.21 -5.07 -28.11
C ALA A 129 2.80 -3.83 -27.30
N GLU A 130 2.17 -4.02 -26.14
CA GLU A 130 1.80 -2.94 -25.22
C GLU A 130 3.04 -2.26 -24.64
N ALA A 131 4.05 -3.02 -24.24
CA ALA A 131 5.31 -2.47 -23.72
C ALA A 131 6.02 -1.60 -24.76
N GLU A 132 6.04 -2.01 -26.03
CA GLU A 132 6.60 -1.24 -27.14
C GLU A 132 5.78 0.04 -27.39
N ALA A 133 4.46 -0.06 -27.39
CA ALA A 133 3.58 1.11 -27.58
C ALA A 133 3.71 2.15 -26.46
N LYS A 134 4.00 1.73 -25.21
CA LYS A 134 4.18 2.62 -24.05
C LYS A 134 5.60 3.19 -23.94
N ARG A 135 6.58 2.68 -24.69
CA ARG A 135 7.99 3.07 -24.60
C ARG A 135 8.20 4.58 -24.64
N ASP A 136 7.69 5.23 -25.68
CA ASP A 136 7.91 6.67 -25.89
C ASP A 136 7.30 7.53 -24.78
N ALA A 137 6.15 7.12 -24.24
CA ALA A 137 5.53 7.78 -23.09
C ALA A 137 6.39 7.64 -21.82
N VAL A 138 6.97 6.45 -21.58
CA VAL A 138 7.89 6.21 -20.46
C VAL A 138 9.16 7.05 -20.61
N VAL A 139 9.74 7.12 -21.78
CA VAL A 139 10.93 7.95 -22.07
C VAL A 139 10.63 9.43 -21.81
N ALA A 140 9.53 9.94 -22.37
CA ALA A 140 9.12 11.33 -22.18
C ALA A 140 8.89 11.68 -20.70
N LEU A 141 8.22 10.79 -19.95
CA LEU A 141 7.96 11.00 -18.54
C LEU A 141 9.24 10.94 -17.69
N SER A 142 10.16 10.01 -17.98
CA SER A 142 11.44 9.89 -17.28
C SER A 142 12.34 11.12 -17.49
N GLY A 143 12.22 11.77 -18.67
CA GLY A 143 13.08 12.87 -19.10
C GLY A 143 14.52 12.47 -19.28
N LEU A 144 14.78 11.21 -19.59
CA LEU A 144 16.09 10.69 -19.97
C LEU A 144 16.28 10.83 -21.48
N ASP A 145 17.50 11.18 -21.89
CA ASP A 145 17.88 11.24 -23.30
C ASP A 145 18.28 9.87 -23.84
N ASP A 146 18.39 9.76 -25.16
CA ASP A 146 18.73 8.50 -25.84
C ASP A 146 20.11 7.96 -25.42
N HIS A 147 21.06 8.84 -25.11
CA HIS A 147 22.37 8.42 -24.64
C HIS A 147 22.26 7.75 -23.27
N ALA A 148 21.53 8.35 -22.36
CA ALA A 148 21.30 7.75 -21.03
C ALA A 148 20.59 6.40 -21.15
N LEU A 149 19.60 6.27 -22.03
CA LEU A 149 18.84 5.02 -22.22
C LEU A 149 19.71 3.85 -22.70
N GLN A 150 20.79 4.11 -23.43
CA GLN A 150 21.74 3.08 -23.87
C GLN A 150 22.72 2.63 -22.77
N LEU A 151 22.86 3.41 -21.69
CA LEU A 151 23.76 3.07 -20.59
C LEU A 151 23.13 2.04 -19.66
N PRO A 152 23.92 1.12 -19.07
CA PRO A 152 23.44 0.24 -18.02
C PRO A 152 23.06 1.04 -16.76
N LEU A 153 22.01 0.61 -16.04
CA LEU A 153 21.51 1.33 -14.88
C LEU A 153 22.56 1.53 -13.77
N LYS A 154 23.59 0.69 -13.70
CA LYS A 154 24.69 0.88 -12.75
C LYS A 154 25.44 2.21 -12.94
N ALA A 155 25.35 2.83 -14.14
CA ALA A 155 25.95 4.11 -14.47
C ALA A 155 25.00 5.29 -14.16
N TYR A 156 23.74 5.03 -13.79
CA TYR A 156 22.77 6.07 -13.47
C TYR A 156 23.04 6.69 -12.10
N SER A 157 22.76 8.00 -11.98
CA SER A 157 22.57 8.61 -10.68
C SER A 157 21.31 8.07 -10.00
N SER A 158 21.20 8.22 -8.68
CA SER A 158 19.99 7.83 -7.94
C SER A 158 18.73 8.53 -8.47
N GLY A 159 18.86 9.81 -8.87
CA GLY A 159 17.76 10.56 -9.48
C GLY A 159 17.33 10.02 -10.84
N MET A 160 18.28 9.66 -11.73
CA MET A 160 17.97 9.05 -13.03
C MET A 160 17.26 7.72 -12.86
N ALA A 161 17.77 6.86 -11.96
CA ALA A 161 17.14 5.57 -11.68
C ALA A 161 15.73 5.73 -11.10
N ALA A 162 15.53 6.66 -10.17
CA ALA A 162 14.22 6.93 -9.59
C ALA A 162 13.22 7.47 -10.66
N ARG A 163 13.65 8.36 -11.55
CA ARG A 163 12.82 8.87 -12.65
C ARG A 163 12.39 7.75 -13.61
N LEU A 164 13.32 6.89 -14.02
CA LEU A 164 13.01 5.75 -14.87
C LEU A 164 12.06 4.77 -14.19
N GLN A 165 12.33 4.45 -12.93
CA GLN A 165 11.49 3.57 -12.12
C GLN A 165 10.06 4.09 -12.00
N PHE A 166 9.89 5.38 -11.71
CA PHE A 166 8.59 6.02 -11.65
C PHE A 166 7.86 5.97 -12.99
N ALA A 167 8.54 6.32 -14.09
CA ALA A 167 7.95 6.33 -15.42
C ALA A 167 7.46 4.94 -15.84
N ILE A 168 8.24 3.88 -15.55
CA ILE A 168 7.83 2.50 -15.78
C ILE A 168 6.62 2.14 -14.90
N ALA A 169 6.69 2.42 -13.60
CA ALA A 169 5.63 2.06 -12.66
C ALA A 169 4.28 2.71 -13.01
N THR A 170 4.31 3.91 -13.60
CA THR A 170 3.12 4.68 -14.00
C THR A 170 2.72 4.50 -15.47
N SER A 171 3.37 3.58 -16.21
CA SER A 171 3.03 3.30 -17.61
C SER A 171 1.76 2.46 -17.77
N VAL A 172 1.32 1.77 -16.75
CA VAL A 172 0.04 1.05 -16.70
C VAL A 172 -1.12 2.02 -16.45
N ASP A 173 -2.32 1.63 -16.90
CA ASP A 173 -3.57 2.32 -16.61
C ASP A 173 -4.47 1.37 -15.79
N PRO A 174 -4.27 1.28 -14.46
CA PRO A 174 -4.95 0.31 -13.62
C PRO A 174 -6.36 0.75 -13.23
N ASP A 175 -7.31 -0.19 -13.14
CA ASP A 175 -8.62 0.08 -12.53
C ASP A 175 -8.52 0.32 -11.02
N ILE A 176 -7.57 -0.33 -10.35
CA ILE A 176 -7.35 -0.18 -8.90
C ILE A 176 -5.92 0.27 -8.67
N LEU A 177 -5.78 1.50 -8.19
CA LEU A 177 -4.50 2.16 -8.00
C LEU A 177 -4.18 2.30 -6.51
N VAL A 178 -2.98 1.90 -6.11
CA VAL A 178 -2.44 2.12 -4.76
C VAL A 178 -1.22 3.02 -4.87
N ILE A 179 -1.28 4.19 -4.24
CA ILE A 179 -0.22 5.19 -4.22
C ILE A 179 0.41 5.21 -2.82
N ASP A 180 1.70 4.93 -2.72
CA ASP A 180 2.46 5.09 -1.48
C ASP A 180 3.35 6.34 -1.58
N GLU A 181 3.39 7.15 -0.53
CA GLU A 181 4.06 8.46 -0.45
C GLU A 181 5.55 8.46 -0.84
N ALA A 182 6.20 7.30 -0.94
CA ALA A 182 7.60 7.18 -1.34
C ALA A 182 7.96 7.77 -2.72
N LEU A 183 6.98 8.37 -3.44
CA LEU A 183 7.14 8.89 -4.80
C LEU A 183 7.66 10.34 -4.88
N ASN A 184 7.88 11.04 -3.75
CA ASN A 184 8.32 12.44 -3.71
C ASN A 184 9.82 12.62 -3.97
N THR A 185 10.39 11.97 -5.00
CA THR A 185 11.80 12.07 -5.38
C THR A 185 11.98 12.83 -6.69
N GLY A 186 13.05 13.63 -6.79
CA GLY A 186 13.42 14.31 -8.03
C GLY A 186 13.44 15.84 -7.96
N ASP A 187 13.84 16.47 -9.07
CA ASP A 187 13.87 17.93 -9.24
C ASP A 187 12.46 18.53 -9.41
N ALA A 188 12.36 19.87 -9.42
CA ALA A 188 11.07 20.55 -9.50
C ALA A 188 10.30 20.23 -10.79
N GLN A 189 11.00 20.07 -11.92
CA GLN A 189 10.38 19.78 -13.21
C GLN A 189 9.84 18.33 -13.26
N PHE A 190 10.58 17.39 -12.69
CA PHE A 190 10.13 16.00 -12.59
C PHE A 190 8.94 15.86 -11.65
N ARG A 191 8.96 16.57 -10.50
CA ARG A 191 7.80 16.60 -9.56
C ARG A 191 6.52 17.08 -10.23
N GLU A 192 6.59 18.12 -11.07
CA GLU A 192 5.40 18.60 -11.78
C GLU A 192 4.86 17.57 -12.79
N ARG A 193 5.74 16.95 -13.60
CA ARG A 193 5.35 15.85 -14.51
C ARG A 193 4.77 14.64 -13.76
N THR A 194 5.39 14.30 -12.62
CA THR A 194 4.91 13.23 -11.74
C THR A 194 3.51 13.53 -11.23
N ARG A 195 3.26 14.77 -10.77
CA ARG A 195 1.96 15.21 -10.28
C ARG A 195 0.88 15.10 -11.36
N GLN A 196 1.17 15.63 -12.55
CA GLN A 196 0.23 15.55 -13.69
C GLN A 196 -0.09 14.09 -14.03
N ARG A 197 0.92 13.22 -14.10
CA ARG A 197 0.68 11.80 -14.40
C ARG A 197 -0.12 11.09 -13.32
N LEU A 198 0.12 11.39 -12.04
CA LEU A 198 -0.68 10.83 -10.93
C LEU A 198 -2.13 11.32 -10.96
N ASP A 199 -2.36 12.58 -11.31
CA ASP A 199 -3.72 13.13 -11.47
C ASP A 199 -4.46 12.44 -12.62
N GLU A 200 -3.81 12.23 -13.79
CA GLU A 200 -4.37 11.46 -14.91
C GLU A 200 -4.73 10.02 -14.50
N LEU A 201 -3.79 9.32 -13.84
CA LEU A 201 -4.02 7.95 -13.37
C LEU A 201 -5.18 7.88 -12.38
N ARG A 202 -5.29 8.86 -11.49
CA ARG A 202 -6.37 8.93 -10.53
C ARG A 202 -7.73 9.17 -11.18
N GLU A 203 -7.79 10.02 -12.20
CA GLU A 203 -9.02 10.29 -12.94
C GLU A 203 -9.50 9.08 -13.77
N GLN A 204 -8.57 8.27 -14.26
CA GLN A 204 -8.84 7.09 -15.07
C GLN A 204 -9.12 5.83 -14.23
N ALA A 205 -8.58 5.76 -13.02
CA ALA A 205 -8.72 4.58 -12.15
C ALA A 205 -10.16 4.40 -11.68
N GLY A 206 -10.59 3.14 -11.60
CA GLY A 206 -11.89 2.76 -11.03
C GLY A 206 -11.95 2.96 -9.52
N CYS A 207 -10.83 2.83 -8.79
CA CYS A 207 -10.68 3.30 -7.42
C CYS A 207 -9.21 3.54 -7.07
N VAL A 208 -8.97 4.38 -6.04
CA VAL A 208 -7.62 4.78 -5.62
C VAL A 208 -7.46 4.64 -4.12
N PHE A 209 -6.37 3.99 -3.70
CA PHE A 209 -5.88 4.05 -2.33
C PHE A 209 -4.67 4.97 -2.24
N LEU A 210 -4.68 5.91 -1.31
CA LEU A 210 -3.58 6.84 -1.07
C LEU A 210 -3.06 6.67 0.36
N VAL A 211 -1.81 6.27 0.50
CA VAL A 211 -1.11 6.28 1.79
C VAL A 211 -0.22 7.50 1.85
N SER A 212 -0.47 8.40 2.78
CA SER A 212 0.34 9.62 2.95
C SER A 212 0.47 10.01 4.42
N HIS A 213 1.62 10.60 4.76
CA HIS A 213 1.83 11.26 6.05
C HIS A 213 1.34 12.73 6.04
N SER A 214 1.07 13.28 4.85
CA SER A 214 0.50 14.62 4.68
C SER A 214 -1.02 14.57 4.77
N LEU A 215 -1.56 15.00 5.92
CA LEU A 215 -3.01 15.04 6.11
C LEU A 215 -3.71 16.06 5.20
N SER A 216 -3.01 17.13 4.77
CA SER A 216 -3.54 18.08 3.77
C SER A 216 -3.74 17.39 2.42
N THR A 217 -2.75 16.63 1.95
CA THR A 217 -2.86 15.86 0.70
C THR A 217 -4.02 14.85 0.78
N ILE A 218 -4.16 14.16 1.91
CA ILE A 218 -5.29 13.23 2.15
C ILE A 218 -6.63 13.97 2.08
N GLN A 219 -6.74 15.16 2.69
CA GLN A 219 -8.00 15.93 2.67
C GLN A 219 -8.36 16.49 1.29
N GLU A 220 -7.36 16.80 0.47
CA GLU A 220 -7.54 17.34 -0.88
C GLU A 220 -7.85 16.25 -1.90
N MET A 221 -7.21 15.08 -1.77
CA MET A 221 -7.23 14.04 -2.80
C MET A 221 -8.21 12.90 -2.53
N CYS A 222 -8.68 12.72 -1.30
CA CYS A 222 -9.51 11.60 -0.92
C CYS A 222 -10.94 12.00 -0.58
N GLN A 223 -11.90 11.14 -0.92
CA GLN A 223 -13.32 11.29 -0.58
C GLN A 223 -13.65 10.60 0.75
N ARG A 224 -12.87 9.59 1.11
CA ARG A 224 -13.00 8.79 2.34
C ARG A 224 -11.61 8.53 2.93
N VAL A 225 -11.53 8.39 4.23
CA VAL A 225 -10.27 8.10 4.92
C VAL A 225 -10.48 6.97 5.92
N ILE A 226 -9.55 6.04 5.92
CA ILE A 226 -9.45 4.93 6.87
C ILE A 226 -8.24 5.21 7.78
N TRP A 227 -8.46 5.24 9.10
CA TRP A 227 -7.40 5.33 10.08
C TRP A 227 -7.15 3.97 10.71
N ILE A 228 -5.92 3.46 10.55
CA ILE A 228 -5.45 2.23 11.17
C ILE A 228 -4.44 2.59 12.25
N GLU A 229 -4.65 2.06 13.46
CA GLU A 229 -3.71 2.23 14.55
C GLU A 229 -3.47 0.91 15.27
N ARG A 230 -2.19 0.53 15.43
CA ARG A 230 -1.78 -0.75 16.05
C ARG A 230 -2.48 -1.97 15.46
N GLY A 231 -2.65 -1.99 14.14
CA GLY A 231 -3.32 -3.06 13.41
C GLY A 231 -4.85 -3.07 13.50
N VAL A 232 -5.46 -2.07 14.14
CA VAL A 232 -6.91 -1.97 14.30
C VAL A 232 -7.47 -0.87 13.41
N LEU A 233 -8.58 -1.16 12.71
CA LEU A 233 -9.38 -0.14 12.05
C LEU A 233 -10.03 0.75 13.13
N THR A 234 -9.60 2.00 13.20
CA THR A 234 -9.97 2.93 14.27
C THR A 234 -11.09 3.88 13.86
N MET A 235 -11.01 4.41 12.65
CA MET A 235 -12.06 5.24 12.05
C MET A 235 -12.14 4.98 10.56
N ASP A 236 -13.33 5.16 10.02
CA ASP A 236 -13.66 5.13 8.62
C ASP A 236 -14.69 6.21 8.33
N GLY A 237 -14.45 7.11 7.37
CA GLY A 237 -15.37 8.19 7.09
C GLY A 237 -14.79 9.37 6.34
N SER A 238 -15.45 10.54 6.44
CA SER A 238 -15.03 11.74 5.70
C SER A 238 -13.63 12.20 6.09
N PRO A 239 -12.83 12.73 5.14
CA PRO A 239 -11.45 13.15 5.37
C PRO A 239 -11.30 14.11 6.56
N ARG A 240 -12.21 15.09 6.68
CA ARG A 240 -12.19 16.08 7.77
C ARG A 240 -12.43 15.44 9.14
N ALA A 241 -13.36 14.50 9.25
CA ALA A 241 -13.68 13.84 10.51
C ALA A 241 -12.52 12.95 10.99
N VAL A 242 -12.00 12.11 10.08
CA VAL A 242 -10.96 11.14 10.41
C VAL A 242 -9.62 11.84 10.69
N THR A 243 -9.21 12.79 9.87
CA THR A 243 -7.96 13.54 10.09
C THR A 243 -8.00 14.40 11.35
N ARG A 244 -9.18 14.93 11.73
CA ARG A 244 -9.36 15.63 13.02
C ARG A 244 -9.16 14.67 14.19
N GLY A 245 -9.76 13.48 14.15
CA GLY A 245 -9.60 12.45 15.18
C GLY A 245 -8.14 12.02 15.33
N TYR A 246 -7.49 11.73 14.20
CA TYR A 246 -6.08 11.36 14.16
C TYR A 246 -5.16 12.48 14.70
N ASN A 247 -5.41 13.75 14.35
CA ASN A 247 -4.64 14.88 14.86
C ASN A 247 -4.71 15.02 16.38
N LEU A 248 -5.88 14.78 16.99
CA LEU A 248 -6.02 14.79 18.46
C LEU A 248 -5.16 13.70 19.10
N TYR A 249 -5.23 12.49 18.57
CA TYR A 249 -4.41 11.36 19.01
C TYR A 249 -2.91 11.64 18.85
N ALA A 250 -2.49 12.06 17.66
CA ALA A 250 -1.09 12.33 17.34
C ALA A 250 -0.49 13.45 18.21
N ARG A 251 -1.26 14.48 18.53
CA ARG A 251 -0.84 15.56 19.45
C ARG A 251 -0.67 15.06 20.87
N ALA A 252 -1.60 14.25 21.39
CA ALA A 252 -1.50 13.66 22.72
C ALA A 252 -0.25 12.77 22.81
N MET A 253 0.01 11.94 21.80
CA MET A 253 1.22 11.11 21.70
C MET A 253 2.51 11.96 21.67
N ALA A 254 2.57 13.00 20.85
CA ALA A 254 3.74 13.88 20.72
C ALA A 254 4.05 14.66 22.02
N GLN A 255 3.04 14.89 22.87
CA GLN A 255 3.17 15.56 24.16
C GLN A 255 3.40 14.58 25.33
N GLY A 256 3.56 13.28 25.05
CA GLY A 256 3.76 12.25 26.07
C GLY A 256 2.52 11.94 26.91
N ARG A 257 1.33 12.44 26.51
CA ARG A 257 0.05 12.20 27.19
C ARG A 257 -0.56 10.87 26.72
N THR A 258 0.09 9.78 27.11
CA THR A 258 -0.23 8.43 26.60
C THR A 258 -1.61 7.93 27.02
N GLU A 259 -2.07 8.27 28.25
CA GLU A 259 -3.40 7.91 28.74
C GLU A 259 -4.49 8.60 27.91
N GLU A 260 -4.38 9.91 27.70
CA GLU A 260 -5.32 10.67 26.85
C GLU A 260 -5.33 10.15 25.40
N ALA A 261 -4.17 9.83 24.84
CA ALA A 261 -4.08 9.23 23.51
C ALA A 261 -4.80 7.88 23.45
N GLN A 262 -4.66 7.06 24.49
CA GLN A 262 -5.32 5.76 24.59
C GLN A 262 -6.85 5.91 24.69
N GLU A 263 -7.34 6.85 25.52
CA GLU A 263 -8.77 7.17 25.63
C GLU A 263 -9.37 7.65 24.30
N ILE A 264 -8.64 8.52 23.56
CA ILE A 264 -9.07 8.96 22.23
C ILE A 264 -9.20 7.76 21.29
N LEU A 265 -8.22 6.87 21.29
CA LEU A 265 -8.18 5.68 20.43
C LEU A 265 -9.36 4.75 20.73
N GLU A 266 -9.55 4.38 21.99
CA GLU A 266 -10.62 3.47 22.44
C GLU A 266 -12.01 4.04 22.13
N ARG A 267 -12.21 5.34 22.39
CA ARG A 267 -13.47 6.01 22.05
C ARG A 267 -13.73 5.95 20.55
N LYS A 268 -12.72 6.23 19.72
CA LYS A 268 -12.91 6.19 18.25
C LYS A 268 -13.17 4.79 17.72
N GLN A 269 -12.53 3.79 18.30
CA GLN A 269 -12.80 2.39 17.96
C GLN A 269 -14.20 1.93 18.41
N SER A 270 -14.70 2.43 19.55
CA SER A 270 -16.05 2.10 20.02
C SER A 270 -17.17 2.81 19.24
N GLU A 271 -16.88 3.97 18.67
CA GLU A 271 -17.79 4.72 17.78
C GLU A 271 -17.89 4.09 16.37
N LEU A 272 -16.91 3.25 15.99
CA LEU A 272 -16.85 2.64 14.66
C LEU A 272 -17.95 1.58 14.49
N VAL A 273 -18.83 1.79 13.52
CA VAL A 273 -19.77 0.77 13.07
C VAL A 273 -19.01 -0.22 12.18
N ARG A 274 -18.84 -1.44 12.67
CA ARG A 274 -18.18 -2.50 11.90
C ARG A 274 -19.11 -3.00 10.80
N GLU A 275 -18.68 -2.89 9.56
CA GLU A 275 -19.42 -3.43 8.43
C GLU A 275 -19.36 -4.97 8.44
N ARG A 276 -20.50 -5.61 8.22
CA ARG A 276 -20.56 -7.04 7.93
C ARG A 276 -20.80 -7.22 6.44
N ILE A 277 -19.91 -7.90 5.77
CA ILE A 277 -20.04 -8.20 4.36
C ILE A 277 -21.01 -9.36 4.18
N ALA A 278 -22.08 -9.11 3.43
CA ALA A 278 -23.04 -10.14 3.05
C ALA A 278 -23.27 -10.07 1.54
N TRP A 279 -23.11 -11.20 0.87
CA TRP A 279 -23.35 -11.29 -0.56
C TRP A 279 -24.86 -11.49 -0.82
N THR A 280 -25.45 -10.62 -1.64
CA THR A 280 -26.85 -10.72 -2.03
C THR A 280 -27.07 -12.02 -2.82
N GLY A 281 -27.99 -12.85 -2.36
CA GLY A 281 -28.24 -14.17 -2.97
C GLY A 281 -27.30 -15.29 -2.50
N GLY A 282 -26.41 -15.05 -1.57
CA GLY A 282 -25.47 -16.06 -1.00
C GLY A 282 -24.28 -16.40 -1.89
N GLU A 283 -24.19 -15.81 -3.09
CA GLU A 283 -23.09 -16.00 -4.03
C GLU A 283 -22.31 -14.70 -4.26
N ARG A 284 -21.02 -14.85 -4.52
CA ARG A 284 -20.14 -13.74 -4.87
C ARG A 284 -20.55 -13.15 -6.21
N PRO A 285 -20.61 -11.81 -6.39
CA PRO A 285 -20.87 -11.19 -7.68
C PRO A 285 -19.90 -11.64 -8.75
N THR A 286 -20.37 -11.82 -9.98
CA THR A 286 -19.52 -12.08 -11.13
C THR A 286 -18.60 -10.88 -11.38
N GLY A 287 -17.31 -11.14 -11.66
CA GLY A 287 -16.31 -10.09 -11.92
C GLY A 287 -15.48 -9.65 -10.70
N ILE A 288 -15.71 -10.23 -9.51
CA ILE A 288 -14.85 -10.03 -8.34
C ILE A 288 -14.05 -11.30 -8.07
N THR A 289 -12.72 -11.17 -7.95
CA THR A 289 -11.79 -12.28 -7.72
C THR A 289 -11.13 -12.16 -6.36
N ALA A 290 -10.91 -13.30 -5.67
CA ALA A 290 -10.10 -13.32 -4.46
C ALA A 290 -8.61 -13.08 -4.82
N LEU A 291 -7.94 -12.22 -4.04
CA LEU A 291 -6.54 -11.87 -4.15
C LEU A 291 -5.63 -12.81 -3.34
#